data_021343bd37b72c6d99461b6dcc80a20a
#
_entry.id   021343bd37b72c6d99461b6dcc80a20a
#
_cell.length_a   1.000
_cell.length_b   1.000
_cell.length_c   1.000
_cell.angle_alpha   90.00
_cell.angle_beta   90.00
_cell.angle_gamma   90.00
#
_symmetry.space_group_name_H-M   'P 1'
#
loop_
_entity.id
_entity.type
_entity.pdbx_description
1 polymer ?
#
loop_
_entity_poly.entity_id
_entity_poly.type
_entity_poly.pdbx_seq_one_letter_code
_entity_poly.pdbx_strand_id
1 'polypeptide(L)'
;MAEKKARFLAETGEFEYISPYNDYDIIAGQGTIGFELLEQLPNIDNIYISMGGGGLISGIGSVIKYHSPTTKIIGVSAINSGALAASIKLGSVCETAHFDTLADGCAGGIDEGTLTLPIATEVTDSVIECTEEQIVEAIKILVWNENLMVEGSAALALAGFMQEKQSKKHERNLVLLCGGNFDKNKILSILN
;
A
#
# COMPACT_ATOMS: atom_id res chain seq x y z
N MET A 1 13.55 -11.72 6.05
CA MET A 1 14.88 -12.38 5.96
C MET A 1 15.83 -11.61 5.04
N ALA A 2 15.42 -11.17 3.85
CA ALA A 2 16.27 -10.43 2.89
C ALA A 2 16.77 -9.08 3.47
N GLU A 3 15.87 -8.30 4.05
CA GLU A 3 16.19 -6.99 4.62
C GLU A 3 17.23 -7.05 5.76
N LYS A 4 17.08 -8.03 6.68
CA LYS A 4 18.09 -8.27 7.72
C LYS A 4 19.46 -8.60 7.14
N LYS A 5 19.51 -9.35 6.05
CA LYS A 5 20.75 -9.67 5.35
C LYS A 5 21.35 -8.45 4.67
N ALA A 6 20.52 -7.60 4.05
CA ALA A 6 20.97 -6.37 3.41
C ALA A 6 21.58 -5.40 4.44
N ARG A 7 20.93 -5.20 5.59
CA ARG A 7 21.46 -4.40 6.70
C ARG A 7 22.80 -4.94 7.20
N PHE A 8 22.89 -6.25 7.41
CA PHE A 8 24.15 -6.89 7.82
C PHE A 8 25.29 -6.67 6.80
N LEU A 9 24.98 -6.73 5.50
CA LEU A 9 25.99 -6.46 4.46
C LEU A 9 26.43 -4.99 4.47
N ALA A 10 25.52 -4.06 4.72
CA ALA A 10 25.86 -2.64 4.84
C ALA A 10 26.78 -2.34 6.04
N GLU A 11 26.65 -3.09 7.14
CA GLU A 11 27.55 -2.96 8.30
C GLU A 11 29.02 -3.27 7.97
N THR A 12 29.30 -4.00 6.88
CA THR A 12 30.69 -4.24 6.42
C THR A 12 31.34 -3.01 5.82
N GLY A 13 30.55 -1.98 5.48
CA GLY A 13 31.03 -0.74 4.83
C GLY A 13 31.28 -0.87 3.32
N GLU A 14 31.03 -2.04 2.71
CA GLU A 14 31.15 -2.26 1.26
C GLU A 14 29.88 -1.89 0.47
N PHE A 15 28.72 -1.82 1.18
CA PHE A 15 27.42 -1.56 0.59
C PHE A 15 26.69 -0.50 1.40
N GLU A 16 25.88 0.31 0.71
CA GLU A 16 24.94 1.21 1.35
C GLU A 16 23.56 0.53 1.44
N TYR A 17 22.91 0.61 2.60
CA TYR A 17 21.55 0.12 2.77
C TYR A 17 20.56 1.25 2.54
N ILE A 18 19.70 1.08 1.55
CA ILE A 18 18.56 1.97 1.30
C ILE A 18 17.29 1.21 1.70
N SER A 19 16.56 1.74 2.69
CA SER A 19 15.30 1.14 3.12
C SER A 19 14.25 1.25 2.03
N PRO A 20 13.44 0.21 1.77
CA PRO A 20 12.39 0.29 0.76
C PRO A 20 11.22 1.22 1.12
N TYR A 21 11.13 1.69 2.36
CA TYR A 21 10.04 2.54 2.84
C TYR A 21 10.46 3.54 3.93
N ASN A 22 11.40 3.17 4.80
CA ASN A 22 11.80 3.95 5.97
C ASN A 22 13.01 4.85 5.65
N ASP A 23 12.82 5.77 4.72
CA ASP A 23 13.83 6.70 4.24
C ASP A 23 13.12 7.93 3.63
N TYR A 24 13.61 9.14 3.91
CA TYR A 24 12.98 10.38 3.42
C TYR A 24 13.00 10.51 1.91
N ASP A 25 14.08 10.12 1.25
CA ASP A 25 14.21 10.22 -0.20
C ASP A 25 13.29 9.22 -0.89
N ILE A 26 13.13 8.02 -0.30
CA ILE A 26 12.17 7.02 -0.78
C ILE A 26 10.74 7.53 -0.62
N ILE A 27 10.38 8.08 0.54
CA ILE A 27 9.04 8.67 0.79
C ILE A 27 8.78 9.81 -0.19
N ALA A 28 9.74 10.71 -0.39
CA ALA A 28 9.64 11.83 -1.32
C ALA A 28 9.49 11.35 -2.77
N GLY A 29 10.23 10.30 -3.17
CA GLY A 29 10.09 9.66 -4.48
C GLY A 29 8.67 9.13 -4.72
N GLN A 30 8.03 8.50 -3.72
CA GLN A 30 6.64 8.06 -3.82
C GLN A 30 5.66 9.26 -3.93
N GLY A 31 6.01 10.40 -3.35
CA GLY A 31 5.23 11.64 -3.45
C GLY A 31 5.06 12.15 -4.88
N THR A 32 5.95 11.80 -5.82
CA THR A 32 5.83 12.18 -7.24
C THR A 32 4.53 11.70 -7.85
N ILE A 33 4.02 10.53 -7.45
CA ILE A 33 2.71 10.02 -7.87
C ILE A 33 1.60 11.00 -7.47
N GLY A 34 1.68 11.59 -6.26
CA GLY A 34 0.69 12.57 -5.81
C GLY A 34 0.62 13.79 -6.71
N PHE A 35 1.75 14.31 -7.20
CA PHE A 35 1.78 15.41 -8.17
C PHE A 35 1.17 15.01 -9.52
N GLU A 36 1.52 13.83 -10.05
CA GLU A 36 0.94 13.32 -11.30
C GLU A 36 -0.59 13.15 -11.19
N LEU A 37 -1.09 12.66 -10.06
CA LEU A 37 -2.53 12.52 -9.83
C LEU A 37 -3.24 13.87 -9.82
N LEU A 38 -2.67 14.90 -9.19
CA LEU A 38 -3.23 16.26 -9.17
C LEU A 38 -3.27 16.90 -10.56
N GLU A 39 -2.28 16.60 -11.41
CA GLU A 39 -2.25 17.07 -12.79
C GLU A 39 -3.27 16.36 -13.70
N GLN A 40 -3.39 15.02 -13.54
CA GLN A 40 -4.21 14.19 -14.42
C GLN A 40 -5.69 14.19 -14.03
N LEU A 41 -6.01 14.30 -12.74
CA LEU A 41 -7.35 14.11 -12.20
C LEU A 41 -7.71 15.23 -11.20
N PRO A 42 -8.24 16.36 -11.67
CA PRO A 42 -8.73 17.38 -10.77
C PRO A 42 -9.95 16.88 -9.97
N ASN A 43 -10.01 17.22 -8.70
CA ASN A 43 -11.12 16.93 -7.78
C ASN A 43 -11.33 15.41 -7.50
N ILE A 44 -10.30 14.73 -7.01
CA ILE A 44 -10.41 13.38 -6.48
C ILE A 44 -11.04 13.45 -5.08
N ASP A 45 -12.08 12.65 -4.83
CA ASP A 45 -12.70 12.58 -3.50
C ASP A 45 -11.98 11.56 -2.60
N ASN A 46 -11.66 10.38 -3.15
CA ASN A 46 -11.01 9.29 -2.40
C ASN A 46 -9.87 8.64 -3.20
N ILE A 47 -8.79 8.30 -2.50
CA ILE A 47 -7.66 7.53 -3.06
C ILE A 47 -7.44 6.29 -2.20
N TYR A 48 -7.53 5.11 -2.81
CA TYR A 48 -7.27 3.81 -2.18
C TYR A 48 -5.84 3.40 -2.46
N ILE A 49 -5.04 3.21 -1.42
CA ILE A 49 -3.61 2.91 -1.50
C ILE A 49 -3.28 1.69 -0.64
N SER A 50 -2.66 0.68 -1.23
CA SER A 50 -2.16 -0.47 -0.49
C SER A 50 -1.06 -0.09 0.50
N MET A 51 -1.13 -0.63 1.72
CA MET A 51 -0.20 -0.34 2.81
C MET A 51 0.63 -1.57 3.19
N GLY A 52 1.94 -1.42 3.12
CA GLY A 52 2.93 -2.31 3.73
C GLY A 52 3.75 -1.54 4.77
N GLY A 53 4.99 -1.22 4.47
CA GLY A 53 5.88 -0.42 5.32
C GLY A 53 5.53 1.07 5.39
N GLY A 54 4.59 1.57 4.60
CA GLY A 54 4.05 2.93 4.68
C GLY A 54 4.72 3.98 3.80
N GLY A 55 5.80 3.66 3.07
CA GLY A 55 6.49 4.64 2.22
C GLY A 55 5.58 5.25 1.14
N LEU A 56 4.83 4.39 0.44
CA LEU A 56 3.93 4.80 -0.64
C LEU A 56 2.83 5.74 -0.15
N ILE A 57 2.07 5.33 0.87
CA ILE A 57 0.95 6.12 1.41
C ILE A 57 1.45 7.41 2.08
N SER A 58 2.60 7.37 2.74
CA SER A 58 3.23 8.55 3.34
C SER A 58 3.59 9.59 2.29
N GLY A 59 4.25 9.18 1.19
CA GLY A 59 4.66 10.08 0.12
C GLY A 59 3.47 10.69 -0.62
N ILE A 60 2.59 9.84 -1.14
CA ILE A 60 1.39 10.31 -1.87
C ILE A 60 0.50 11.13 -0.96
N GLY A 61 0.22 10.63 0.24
CA GLY A 61 -0.66 11.29 1.20
C GLY A 61 -0.16 12.68 1.59
N SER A 62 1.15 12.85 1.80
CA SER A 62 1.74 14.17 2.11
C SER A 62 1.49 15.19 1.01
N VAL A 63 1.70 14.82 -0.25
CA VAL A 63 1.45 15.70 -1.40
C VAL A 63 -0.04 16.02 -1.53
N ILE A 64 -0.89 15.00 -1.47
CA ILE A 64 -2.35 15.17 -1.62
C ILE A 64 -2.91 16.02 -0.47
N LYS A 65 -2.54 15.76 0.78
CA LYS A 65 -3.05 16.52 1.92
C LYS A 65 -2.60 17.99 1.89
N TYR A 66 -1.42 18.27 1.35
CA TYR A 66 -0.95 19.64 1.19
C TYR A 66 -1.73 20.41 0.09
N HIS A 67 -1.99 19.81 -1.06
CA HIS A 67 -2.59 20.46 -2.21
C HIS A 67 -4.11 20.30 -2.32
N SER A 68 -4.66 19.22 -1.79
CA SER A 68 -6.09 18.87 -1.81
C SER A 68 -6.54 18.26 -0.47
N PRO A 69 -6.58 19.05 0.61
CA PRO A 69 -6.79 18.54 1.97
C PRO A 69 -8.15 17.88 2.19
N THR A 70 -9.11 18.10 1.29
CA THR A 70 -10.44 17.46 1.34
C THR A 70 -10.45 16.06 0.75
N THR A 71 -9.47 15.71 -0.09
CA THR A 71 -9.31 14.35 -0.65
C THR A 71 -9.02 13.36 0.47
N LYS A 72 -9.79 12.27 0.52
CA LYS A 72 -9.62 11.21 1.51
C LYS A 72 -8.59 10.19 1.06
N ILE A 73 -7.65 9.90 1.93
CA ILE A 73 -6.65 8.83 1.74
C ILE A 73 -7.10 7.61 2.52
N ILE A 74 -7.41 6.54 1.81
CA ILE A 74 -7.84 5.26 2.38
C ILE A 74 -6.68 4.27 2.25
N GLY A 75 -6.10 3.90 3.38
CA GLY A 75 -5.10 2.85 3.43
C GLY A 75 -5.75 1.47 3.37
N VAL A 76 -5.25 0.59 2.50
CA VAL A 76 -5.78 -0.77 2.39
C VAL A 76 -4.69 -1.77 2.81
N SER A 77 -5.02 -2.62 3.78
CA SER A 77 -4.10 -3.58 4.40
C SER A 77 -4.59 -5.01 4.23
N ALA A 78 -3.68 -5.96 4.06
CA ALA A 78 -4.03 -7.37 4.12
C ALA A 78 -4.15 -7.81 5.59
N ILE A 79 -5.24 -8.50 5.95
CA ILE A 79 -5.44 -9.03 7.32
C ILE A 79 -4.27 -9.93 7.73
N ASN A 80 -3.74 -10.71 6.79
CA ASN A 80 -2.64 -11.63 7.03
C ASN A 80 -1.29 -10.95 7.33
N SER A 81 -1.15 -9.64 7.06
CA SER A 81 0.10 -8.91 7.31
C SER A 81 -0.14 -7.40 7.47
N GLY A 82 -0.86 -7.02 8.52
CA GLY A 82 -1.34 -5.66 8.76
C GLY A 82 -0.55 -4.86 9.80
N ALA A 83 0.78 -4.95 9.85
CA ALA A 83 1.59 -4.31 10.89
C ALA A 83 1.40 -2.78 10.96
N LEU A 84 1.41 -2.08 9.82
CA LEU A 84 1.21 -0.63 9.80
C LEU A 84 -0.22 -0.26 10.20
N ALA A 85 -1.23 -0.99 9.73
CA ALA A 85 -2.63 -0.76 10.08
C ALA A 85 -2.86 -0.89 11.60
N ALA A 86 -2.32 -1.95 12.19
CA ALA A 86 -2.36 -2.16 13.64
C ALA A 86 -1.61 -1.07 14.42
N SER A 87 -0.45 -0.65 13.93
CA SER A 87 0.37 0.38 14.55
C SER A 87 -0.28 1.78 14.49
N ILE A 88 -0.92 2.13 13.38
CA ILE A 88 -1.73 3.36 13.26
C ILE A 88 -2.86 3.35 14.31
N LYS A 89 -3.57 2.24 14.42
CA LYS A 89 -4.67 2.08 15.39
C LYS A 89 -4.19 2.17 16.84
N LEU A 90 -3.01 1.65 17.14
CA LEU A 90 -2.41 1.68 18.48
C LEU A 90 -1.73 3.01 18.80
N GLY A 91 -1.29 3.76 17.78
CA GLY A 91 -0.48 4.98 17.93
C GLY A 91 1.02 4.71 18.19
N SER A 92 1.46 3.47 18.09
CA SER A 92 2.86 3.06 18.25
C SER A 92 3.15 1.79 17.47
N VAL A 93 4.42 1.56 17.14
CA VAL A 93 4.84 0.32 16.48
C VAL A 93 4.45 -0.88 17.33
N CYS A 94 3.80 -1.86 16.72
CA CYS A 94 3.46 -3.12 17.38
C CYS A 94 3.83 -4.30 16.48
N GLU A 95 4.27 -5.38 17.11
CA GLU A 95 4.45 -6.66 16.43
C GLU A 95 3.09 -7.29 16.15
N THR A 96 2.94 -7.81 14.95
CA THR A 96 1.77 -8.56 14.51
C THR A 96 2.17 -9.94 13.99
N ALA A 97 1.26 -10.89 14.04
CA ALA A 97 1.45 -12.15 13.33
C ALA A 97 1.45 -11.89 11.81
N HIS A 98 2.33 -12.59 11.11
CA HIS A 98 2.41 -12.55 9.65
C HIS A 98 2.10 -13.94 9.11
N PHE A 99 1.12 -14.02 8.23
CA PHE A 99 0.73 -15.22 7.51
C PHE A 99 0.96 -15.02 6.02
N ASP A 100 0.92 -16.08 5.26
CA ASP A 100 1.02 -16.02 3.81
C ASP A 100 -0.09 -15.13 3.23
N THR A 101 0.30 -14.25 2.31
CA THR A 101 -0.62 -13.35 1.62
C THR A 101 -0.25 -13.21 0.14
N LEU A 102 -1.27 -12.99 -0.68
CA LEU A 102 -1.10 -12.61 -2.09
C LEU A 102 -0.52 -11.21 -2.24
N ALA A 103 -0.75 -10.35 -1.24
CA ALA A 103 -0.17 -9.00 -1.18
C ALA A 103 1.25 -9.04 -0.57
N ASP A 104 2.12 -9.89 -1.09
CA ASP A 104 3.47 -10.13 -0.58
C ASP A 104 4.38 -8.89 -0.62
N GLY A 105 4.20 -8.00 -1.57
CA GLY A 105 4.87 -6.70 -1.61
C GLY A 105 4.48 -5.74 -0.48
N CYS A 106 3.35 -6.00 0.20
CA CYS A 106 2.91 -5.27 1.39
C CYS A 106 3.18 -6.04 2.69
N ALA A 107 3.69 -7.28 2.61
CA ALA A 107 3.87 -8.14 3.77
C ALA A 107 5.14 -7.79 4.56
N GLY A 108 5.03 -7.87 5.87
CA GLY A 108 6.14 -7.68 6.81
C GLY A 108 5.81 -6.77 7.97
N GLY A 109 6.74 -6.70 8.92
CA GLY A 109 6.70 -5.74 10.03
C GLY A 109 7.13 -4.35 9.57
N ILE A 110 7.05 -3.40 10.49
CA ILE A 110 7.64 -2.08 10.33
C ILE A 110 8.76 -1.89 11.36
N ASP A 111 9.75 -1.10 11.00
CA ASP A 111 10.89 -0.82 11.87
C ASP A 111 10.48 -0.07 13.14
N GLU A 112 11.09 -0.39 14.27
CA GLU A 112 11.00 0.45 15.45
C GLU A 112 11.59 1.85 15.14
N GLY A 113 10.88 2.90 15.54
CA GLY A 113 11.28 4.28 15.22
C GLY A 113 11.16 4.65 13.74
N THR A 114 10.34 3.93 12.96
CA THR A 114 10.12 4.23 11.54
C THR A 114 9.56 5.62 11.31
N LEU A 115 10.06 6.29 10.26
CA LEU A 115 9.58 7.60 9.79
C LEU A 115 8.15 7.52 9.25
N THR A 116 7.77 6.35 8.72
CA THR A 116 6.48 6.20 8.02
C THR A 116 5.28 6.16 8.96
N LEU A 117 5.41 5.64 10.18
CA LEU A 117 4.26 5.55 11.10
C LEU A 117 3.65 6.92 11.42
N PRO A 118 4.41 7.94 11.88
CA PRO A 118 3.82 9.24 12.16
C PRO A 118 3.26 9.91 10.90
N ILE A 119 3.94 9.81 9.75
CA ILE A 119 3.48 10.41 8.51
C ILE A 119 2.21 9.71 8.02
N ALA A 120 2.21 8.38 7.93
CA ALA A 120 1.04 7.60 7.52
C ALA A 120 -0.17 7.84 8.45
N THR A 121 0.05 7.97 9.76
CA THR A 121 -1.01 8.30 10.72
C THR A 121 -1.65 9.66 10.43
N GLU A 122 -0.84 10.65 10.09
CA GLU A 122 -1.32 12.01 9.80
C GLU A 122 -2.09 12.10 8.49
N VAL A 123 -1.65 11.38 7.45
CA VAL A 123 -2.21 11.54 6.10
C VAL A 123 -3.37 10.58 5.80
N THR A 124 -3.53 9.49 6.58
CA THR A 124 -4.55 8.46 6.34
C THR A 124 -5.85 8.80 7.06
N ASP A 125 -6.94 8.96 6.31
CA ASP A 125 -8.26 9.24 6.89
C ASP A 125 -8.94 7.97 7.43
N SER A 126 -8.74 6.83 6.78
CA SER A 126 -9.29 5.53 7.20
C SER A 126 -8.44 4.37 6.71
N VAL A 127 -8.61 3.23 7.37
CA VAL A 127 -7.94 1.98 7.01
C VAL A 127 -8.98 0.89 6.79
N ILE A 128 -8.84 0.16 5.68
CA ILE A 128 -9.65 -1.01 5.34
C ILE A 128 -8.74 -2.23 5.36
N GLU A 129 -9.19 -3.29 6.01
CA GLU A 129 -8.51 -4.58 6.03
C GLU A 129 -9.22 -5.56 5.11
N CYS A 130 -8.45 -6.27 4.26
CA CYS A 130 -8.97 -7.21 3.26
C CYS A 130 -8.47 -8.62 3.52
N THR A 131 -9.35 -9.60 3.31
CA THR A 131 -9.01 -11.04 3.34
C THR A 131 -8.35 -11.46 2.03
N GLU A 132 -7.73 -12.65 2.02
CA GLU A 132 -7.13 -13.22 0.81
C GLU A 132 -8.18 -13.48 -0.29
N GLU A 133 -9.40 -13.90 0.09
CA GLU A 133 -10.49 -14.11 -0.86
C GLU A 133 -10.89 -12.81 -1.57
N GLN A 134 -10.89 -11.68 -0.86
CA GLN A 134 -11.17 -10.37 -1.44
C GLN A 134 -10.07 -9.93 -2.39
N ILE A 135 -8.80 -10.23 -2.08
CA ILE A 135 -7.68 -9.97 -2.99
C ILE A 135 -7.79 -10.84 -4.25
N VAL A 136 -8.13 -12.13 -4.10
CA VAL A 136 -8.39 -13.05 -5.24
C VAL A 136 -9.51 -12.50 -6.13
N GLU A 137 -10.63 -12.06 -5.55
CA GLU A 137 -11.74 -11.48 -6.31
C GLU A 137 -11.30 -10.24 -7.09
N ALA A 138 -10.54 -9.34 -6.45
CA ALA A 138 -10.00 -8.14 -7.11
C ALA A 138 -9.06 -8.50 -8.27
N ILE A 139 -8.16 -9.48 -8.12
CA ILE A 139 -7.30 -9.97 -9.21
C ILE A 139 -8.15 -10.47 -10.37
N LYS A 140 -9.17 -11.30 -10.10
CA LYS A 140 -10.04 -11.84 -11.13
C LYS A 140 -10.80 -10.73 -11.90
N ILE A 141 -11.30 -9.73 -11.20
CA ILE A 141 -11.97 -8.59 -11.82
C ILE A 141 -10.99 -7.82 -12.73
N LEU A 142 -9.78 -7.52 -12.25
CA LEU A 142 -8.78 -6.82 -13.06
C LEU A 142 -8.41 -7.60 -14.32
N VAL A 143 -8.21 -8.91 -14.20
CA VAL A 143 -7.85 -9.75 -15.34
C VAL A 143 -9.00 -9.90 -16.34
N TRP A 144 -10.19 -10.27 -15.87
CA TRP A 144 -11.29 -10.66 -16.75
C TRP A 144 -12.12 -9.49 -17.28
N ASN A 145 -12.25 -8.41 -16.51
CA ASN A 145 -13.08 -7.28 -16.91
C ASN A 145 -12.25 -6.13 -17.49
N GLU A 146 -11.05 -5.89 -16.92
CA GLU A 146 -10.23 -4.74 -17.31
C GLU A 146 -9.02 -5.13 -18.20
N ASN A 147 -8.76 -6.43 -18.39
CA ASN A 147 -7.58 -6.95 -19.10
C ASN A 147 -6.25 -6.46 -18.49
N LEU A 148 -6.23 -6.24 -17.18
CA LEU A 148 -5.06 -5.79 -16.43
C LEU A 148 -4.48 -6.93 -15.61
N MET A 149 -3.17 -7.18 -15.80
CA MET A 149 -2.42 -8.14 -15.01
C MET A 149 -1.57 -7.38 -13.99
N VAL A 150 -1.90 -7.55 -12.71
CA VAL A 150 -1.21 -6.92 -11.58
C VAL A 150 -0.86 -7.94 -10.51
N GLU A 151 0.04 -7.59 -9.60
CA GLU A 151 0.34 -8.40 -8.42
C GLU A 151 -0.74 -8.25 -7.32
N GLY A 152 -0.73 -9.15 -6.33
CA GLY A 152 -1.70 -9.12 -5.23
C GLY A 152 -1.65 -7.84 -4.40
N SER A 153 -0.46 -7.25 -4.22
CA SER A 153 -0.30 -5.98 -3.52
C SER A 153 -0.98 -4.81 -4.24
N ALA A 154 -0.99 -4.80 -5.57
CA ALA A 154 -1.73 -3.79 -6.33
C ALA A 154 -3.24 -4.06 -6.30
N ALA A 155 -3.67 -5.32 -6.43
CA ALA A 155 -5.08 -5.70 -6.36
C ALA A 155 -5.71 -5.43 -4.99
N LEU A 156 -4.91 -5.40 -3.93
CA LEU A 156 -5.35 -5.09 -2.56
C LEU A 156 -6.07 -3.73 -2.49
N ALA A 157 -5.58 -2.70 -3.18
CA ALA A 157 -6.24 -1.38 -3.22
C ALA A 157 -7.66 -1.48 -3.82
N LEU A 158 -7.83 -2.28 -4.89
CA LEU A 158 -9.16 -2.53 -5.48
C LEU A 158 -10.05 -3.32 -4.53
N ALA A 159 -9.51 -4.32 -3.83
CA ALA A 159 -10.26 -5.09 -2.84
C ALA A 159 -10.86 -4.18 -1.75
N GLY A 160 -10.08 -3.19 -1.26
CA GLY A 160 -10.57 -2.20 -0.32
C GLY A 160 -11.69 -1.32 -0.90
N PHE A 161 -11.51 -0.79 -2.11
CA PHE A 161 -12.55 -0.01 -2.78
C PHE A 161 -13.85 -0.83 -2.96
N MET A 162 -13.76 -2.10 -3.30
CA MET A 162 -14.93 -2.96 -3.50
C MET A 162 -15.78 -3.11 -2.24
N GLN A 163 -15.23 -3.00 -1.04
CA GLN A 163 -16.00 -3.00 0.21
C GLN A 163 -16.87 -1.74 0.35
N GLU A 164 -16.42 -0.61 -0.18
CA GLU A 164 -17.10 0.69 -0.04
C GLU A 164 -17.83 1.17 -1.29
N LYS A 165 -17.70 0.48 -2.44
CA LYS A 165 -18.18 0.96 -3.76
C LYS A 165 -19.63 1.44 -3.78
N GLN A 166 -20.52 0.87 -2.97
CA GLN A 166 -21.92 1.28 -2.93
C GLN A 166 -22.14 2.59 -2.20
N SER A 167 -21.44 2.81 -1.09
CA SER A 167 -21.50 4.06 -0.33
C SER A 167 -20.82 5.21 -1.06
N LYS A 168 -19.81 4.91 -1.87
CA LYS A 168 -18.95 5.86 -2.60
C LYS A 168 -19.32 6.05 -4.09
N LYS A 169 -20.44 5.52 -4.55
CA LYS A 169 -20.80 5.48 -5.98
C LYS A 169 -20.99 6.85 -6.67
N HIS A 170 -21.16 7.91 -5.92
CA HIS A 170 -21.32 9.28 -6.43
C HIS A 170 -20.06 10.13 -6.28
N GLU A 171 -18.99 9.56 -5.73
CA GLU A 171 -17.72 10.19 -5.48
C GLU A 171 -16.70 9.79 -6.58
N ARG A 172 -15.69 10.63 -6.80
CA ARG A 172 -14.57 10.32 -7.68
C ARG A 172 -13.54 9.52 -6.91
N ASN A 173 -13.56 8.22 -7.14
CA ASN A 173 -12.70 7.26 -6.47
C ASN A 173 -11.53 6.90 -7.36
N LEU A 174 -10.32 6.99 -6.83
CA LEU A 174 -9.10 6.55 -7.47
C LEU A 174 -8.58 5.30 -6.74
N VAL A 175 -8.30 4.26 -7.48
CA VAL A 175 -7.65 3.05 -6.98
C VAL A 175 -6.23 3.00 -7.55
N LEU A 176 -5.23 3.04 -6.70
CA LEU A 176 -3.83 3.00 -7.13
C LEU A 176 -3.40 1.54 -7.36
N LEU A 177 -3.20 1.16 -8.61
CA LEU A 177 -2.66 -0.14 -8.98
C LEU A 177 -1.13 -0.04 -9.13
N CYS A 178 -0.41 -0.23 -8.03
CA CYS A 178 1.04 -0.08 -7.97
C CYS A 178 1.71 -1.44 -7.75
N GLY A 179 2.16 -2.06 -8.84
CA GLY A 179 2.92 -3.31 -8.81
C GLY A 179 2.47 -4.36 -9.84
N GLY A 180 3.46 -5.04 -10.40
CA GLY A 180 3.25 -6.06 -11.45
C GLY A 180 4.27 -7.21 -11.38
N ASN A 181 4.97 -7.36 -10.25
CA ASN A 181 5.95 -8.42 -10.04
C ASN A 181 5.31 -9.63 -9.35
N PHE A 182 4.78 -10.55 -10.13
CA PHE A 182 4.07 -11.73 -9.63
C PHE A 182 4.63 -13.05 -10.14
N ASP A 183 4.47 -14.11 -9.37
CA ASP A 183 4.72 -15.47 -9.81
C ASP A 183 3.62 -15.93 -10.77
N LYS A 184 4.02 -16.31 -12.00
CA LYS A 184 3.09 -16.73 -13.05
C LYS A 184 2.23 -17.93 -12.64
N ASN A 185 2.83 -18.92 -11.96
CA ASN A 185 2.09 -20.13 -11.57
C ASN A 185 1.10 -19.82 -10.48
N LYS A 186 1.46 -18.93 -9.54
CA LYS A 186 0.58 -18.47 -8.47
C LYS A 186 -0.65 -17.76 -9.05
N ILE A 187 -0.45 -16.83 -9.99
CA ILE A 187 -1.57 -16.14 -10.67
C ILE A 187 -2.44 -17.13 -11.45
N LEU A 188 -1.85 -18.04 -12.23
CA LEU A 188 -2.62 -19.04 -12.97
C LEU A 188 -3.47 -19.94 -12.06
N SER A 189 -2.99 -20.29 -10.86
CA SER A 189 -3.75 -21.06 -9.89
C SER A 189 -4.94 -20.29 -9.29
N ILE A 190 -4.87 -18.97 -9.26
CA ILE A 190 -5.95 -18.09 -8.80
C ILE A 190 -7.05 -17.94 -9.86
N LEU A 191 -6.63 -17.88 -11.14
CA LEU A 191 -7.55 -17.63 -12.26
C LEU A 191 -8.34 -18.86 -12.70
N ASN A 192 -7.88 -20.05 -12.37
CA ASN A 192 -8.60 -21.31 -12.59
C ASN A 192 -9.64 -21.56 -11.48
#